data_8286e73e40b4977a2bf9d3ede0aa5da3
#
_entry.id   8286e73e40b4977a2bf9d3ede0aa5da3
#
_cell.length_a   1.000
_cell.length_b   1.000
_cell.length_c   1.000
_cell.angle_alpha   90.00
_cell.angle_beta   90.00
_cell.angle_gamma   90.00
#
_symmetry.space_group_name_H-M   'P 1'
#
loop_
_entity.id
_entity.type
_entity.pdbx_description
1 polymer ?
#
loop_
_entity_poly.entity_id
_entity_poly.type
_entity_poly.pdbx_seq_one_letter_code
_entity_poly.pdbx_strand_id
1 'polypeptide(L)'
;MEQLKNWLYELVVFIARVHDAVADYNRTLSSPLTDKEMHFIVVGVFGLLFFLLILPLFVFLTRKNRAGLMAWLLTFMTVMFVTFAIEIGQEMTGTGGMELADIVYGVVGFLAASAALGILYLLYLLIRWLLAK
;
A
#
# COMPACT_ATOMS: atom_id res chain seq x y z
N MET A 1 -13.75 12.95 -0.17
CA MET A 1 -12.29 13.01 -0.46
C MET A 1 -11.49 13.60 0.69
N GLU A 2 -11.89 14.71 1.31
CA GLU A 2 -11.18 15.30 2.45
C GLU A 2 -10.97 14.34 3.64
N GLN A 3 -11.98 13.53 3.98
CA GLN A 3 -11.83 12.54 5.06
C GLN A 3 -10.73 11.51 4.77
N LEU A 4 -10.61 11.03 3.53
CA LEU A 4 -9.57 10.08 3.15
C LEU A 4 -8.17 10.70 3.22
N LYS A 5 -8.01 11.96 2.78
CA LYS A 5 -6.76 12.70 2.92
C LYS A 5 -6.36 12.83 4.40
N ASN A 6 -7.32 13.18 5.26
CA ASN A 6 -7.06 13.32 6.70
C ASN A 6 -6.63 11.98 7.31
N TRP A 7 -7.28 10.87 6.96
CA TRP A 7 -6.87 9.54 7.42
C TRP A 7 -5.46 9.15 6.97
N LEU A 8 -5.13 9.42 5.70
CA LEU A 8 -3.77 9.16 5.18
C LEU A 8 -2.73 10.05 5.87
N TYR A 9 -3.04 11.32 6.08
CA TYR A 9 -2.17 12.23 6.81
C TYR A 9 -1.92 11.74 8.24
N GLU A 10 -2.97 11.39 8.98
CA GLU A 10 -2.85 10.86 10.35
C GLU A 10 -2.02 9.56 10.39
N LEU A 11 -2.18 8.68 9.38
CA LEU A 11 -1.39 7.46 9.26
C LEU A 11 0.11 7.79 9.06
N VAL A 12 0.43 8.71 8.16
CA VAL A 12 1.81 9.14 7.90
C VAL A 12 2.41 9.78 9.14
N VAL A 13 1.66 10.67 9.79
CA VAL A 13 2.10 11.30 11.06
C VAL A 13 2.30 10.27 12.16
N PHE A 14 1.41 9.27 12.25
CA PHE A 14 1.59 8.18 13.22
C PHE A 14 2.87 7.38 12.95
N ILE A 15 3.14 7.01 11.70
CA ILE A 15 4.36 6.29 11.32
C ILE A 15 5.60 7.12 11.66
N ALA A 16 5.61 8.43 11.33
CA ALA A 16 6.69 9.33 11.66
C ALA A 16 6.93 9.41 13.18
N ARG A 17 5.88 9.54 13.99
CA ARG A 17 5.97 9.56 15.46
C ARG A 17 6.54 8.27 16.03
N VAL A 18 6.16 7.11 15.48
CA VAL A 18 6.72 5.82 15.89
C VAL A 18 8.21 5.75 15.54
N HIS A 19 8.59 6.19 14.35
CA HIS A 19 10.00 6.27 13.95
C HIS A 19 10.80 7.17 14.90
N ASP A 20 10.31 8.38 15.17
CA ASP A 20 10.99 9.35 16.03
C ASP A 20 11.12 8.82 17.48
N ALA A 21 10.08 8.17 17.99
CA ALA A 21 10.13 7.56 19.33
C ALA A 21 11.20 6.45 19.42
N VAL A 22 11.34 5.63 18.36
CA VAL A 22 12.40 4.61 18.29
C VAL A 22 13.78 5.26 18.19
N ALA A 23 13.92 6.32 17.39
CA ALA A 23 15.17 7.07 17.25
C ALA A 23 15.59 7.72 18.56
N ASP A 24 14.63 8.34 19.28
CA ASP A 24 14.89 8.96 20.58
C ASP A 24 15.28 7.92 21.63
N TYR A 25 14.61 6.79 21.68
CA TYR A 25 15.00 5.69 22.56
C TYR A 25 16.42 5.19 22.24
N ASN A 26 16.75 5.01 20.95
CA ASN A 26 18.11 4.62 20.53
C ASN A 26 19.18 5.59 21.05
N ARG A 27 18.91 6.90 21.04
CA ARG A 27 19.85 7.93 21.57
C ARG A 27 20.10 7.81 23.07
N THR A 28 19.22 7.17 23.83
CA THR A 28 19.38 6.95 25.27
C THR A 28 20.29 5.77 25.61
N LEU A 29 20.63 4.94 24.62
CA LEU A 29 21.47 3.76 24.83
C LEU A 29 22.94 4.16 25.03
N SER A 30 23.65 3.39 25.79
CA SER A 30 25.10 3.58 26.02
C SER A 30 25.95 3.40 24.76
N SER A 31 25.44 2.65 23.78
CA SER A 31 26.02 2.48 22.45
C SER A 31 24.89 2.59 21.42
N PRO A 32 24.54 3.82 21.01
CA PRO A 32 23.47 3.99 20.04
C PRO A 32 23.82 3.38 18.69
N LEU A 33 22.83 2.75 18.07
CA LEU A 33 22.93 2.26 16.70
C LEU A 33 23.05 3.44 15.74
N THR A 34 23.77 3.26 14.66
CA THR A 34 23.76 4.20 13.55
C THR A 34 22.37 4.21 12.90
N ASP A 35 22.05 5.29 12.19
CA ASP A 35 20.77 5.41 11.48
C ASP A 35 20.52 4.21 10.54
N LYS A 36 21.55 3.74 9.81
CA LYS A 36 21.46 2.59 8.91
C LYS A 36 21.19 1.27 9.65
N GLU A 37 21.84 1.05 10.79
CA GLU A 37 21.61 -0.14 11.61
C GLU A 37 20.20 -0.13 12.21
N MET A 38 19.73 1.02 12.65
CA MET A 38 18.38 1.20 13.17
C MET A 38 17.35 0.88 12.08
N HIS A 39 17.48 1.44 10.87
CA HIS A 39 16.61 1.14 9.76
C HIS A 39 16.65 -0.35 9.39
N PHE A 40 17.82 -0.95 9.34
CA PHE A 40 17.98 -2.39 9.04
C PHE A 40 17.19 -3.25 10.05
N ILE A 41 17.32 -2.98 11.34
CA ILE A 41 16.64 -3.76 12.39
C ILE A 41 15.13 -3.47 12.39
N VAL A 42 14.74 -2.20 12.45
CA VAL A 42 13.33 -1.80 12.59
C VAL A 42 12.52 -2.22 11.37
N VAL A 43 13.00 -1.91 10.17
CA VAL A 43 12.30 -2.28 8.91
C VAL A 43 12.30 -3.79 8.72
N GLY A 44 13.40 -4.48 9.05
CA GLY A 44 13.49 -5.94 8.97
C GLY A 44 12.49 -6.64 9.90
N VAL A 45 12.42 -6.22 11.17
CA VAL A 45 11.48 -6.78 12.15
C VAL A 45 10.04 -6.47 11.74
N PHE A 46 9.76 -5.21 11.37
CA PHE A 46 8.42 -4.81 10.92
C PHE A 46 7.99 -5.59 9.68
N GLY A 47 8.87 -5.72 8.69
CA GLY A 47 8.61 -6.49 7.48
C GLY A 47 8.31 -7.96 7.76
N LEU A 48 9.05 -8.59 8.70
CA LEU A 48 8.80 -9.96 9.11
C LEU A 48 7.45 -10.11 9.82
N LEU A 49 7.12 -9.23 10.74
CA LEU A 49 5.82 -9.24 11.44
C LEU A 49 4.67 -9.04 10.46
N PHE A 50 4.82 -8.12 9.52
CA PHE A 50 3.82 -7.86 8.48
C PHE A 50 3.66 -9.07 7.54
N PHE A 51 4.76 -9.73 7.16
CA PHE A 51 4.71 -10.98 6.40
C PHE A 51 3.94 -12.07 7.13
N LEU A 52 4.23 -12.27 8.43
CA LEU A 52 3.53 -13.28 9.24
C LEU A 52 2.04 -12.97 9.42
N LEU A 53 1.67 -11.69 9.43
CA LEU A 53 0.27 -11.25 9.48
C LEU A 53 -0.45 -11.53 8.15
N ILE A 54 0.20 -11.28 7.01
CA ILE A 54 -0.39 -11.43 5.68
C ILE A 54 -0.41 -12.89 5.21
N LEU A 55 0.57 -13.70 5.60
CA LEU A 55 0.71 -15.09 5.16
C LEU A 55 -0.58 -15.92 5.34
N PRO A 56 -1.28 -15.91 6.51
CA PRO A 56 -2.52 -16.65 6.68
C PRO A 56 -3.61 -16.24 5.68
N LEU A 57 -3.71 -14.93 5.36
CA LEU A 57 -4.66 -14.43 4.37
C LEU A 57 -4.37 -15.03 2.99
N PHE A 58 -3.12 -15.02 2.55
CA PHE A 58 -2.74 -15.58 1.25
C PHE A 58 -2.94 -17.09 1.20
N VAL A 59 -2.59 -17.83 2.26
CA VAL A 59 -2.87 -19.27 2.37
C VAL A 59 -4.38 -19.54 2.28
N PHE A 60 -5.20 -18.77 2.98
CA PHE A 60 -6.66 -18.89 2.91
C PHE A 60 -7.19 -18.62 1.49
N LEU A 61 -6.74 -17.55 0.83
CA LEU A 61 -7.16 -17.19 -0.53
C LEU A 61 -6.75 -18.26 -1.54
N THR A 62 -5.56 -18.84 -1.40
CA THR A 62 -5.08 -19.93 -2.25
C THR A 62 -5.94 -21.17 -2.08
N ARG A 63 -6.24 -21.57 -0.82
CA ARG A 63 -7.13 -22.71 -0.53
C ARG A 63 -8.55 -22.51 -1.08
N LYS A 64 -9.01 -21.27 -1.20
CA LYS A 64 -10.32 -20.91 -1.77
C LYS A 64 -10.28 -20.64 -3.28
N ASN A 65 -9.15 -20.92 -3.94
CA ASN A 65 -8.93 -20.69 -5.37
C ASN A 65 -9.26 -19.24 -5.80
N ARG A 66 -8.84 -18.25 -4.97
CA ARG A 66 -9.08 -16.81 -5.19
C ARG A 66 -7.87 -16.12 -5.82
N ALA A 67 -7.28 -16.73 -6.86
CA ALA A 67 -6.11 -16.19 -7.55
C ALA A 67 -6.34 -14.76 -8.09
N GLY A 68 -7.54 -14.47 -8.61
CA GLY A 68 -7.89 -13.12 -9.06
C GLY A 68 -7.84 -12.07 -7.97
N LEU A 69 -8.31 -12.39 -6.76
CA LEU A 69 -8.23 -11.48 -5.63
C LEU A 69 -6.77 -11.28 -5.17
N MET A 70 -5.95 -12.32 -5.18
CA MET A 70 -4.52 -12.21 -4.87
C MET A 70 -3.81 -11.30 -5.89
N ALA A 71 -4.06 -11.49 -7.19
CA ALA A 71 -3.52 -10.65 -8.24
C ALA A 71 -3.96 -9.18 -8.08
N TRP A 72 -5.23 -8.95 -7.78
CA TRP A 72 -5.76 -7.61 -7.54
C TRP A 72 -5.08 -6.92 -6.34
N LEU A 73 -4.92 -7.63 -5.21
CA LEU A 73 -4.23 -7.11 -4.03
C LEU A 73 -2.76 -6.75 -4.34
N LEU A 74 -2.05 -7.62 -5.06
CA LEU A 74 -0.67 -7.36 -5.46
C LEU A 74 -0.58 -6.14 -6.39
N THR A 75 -1.49 -6.04 -7.36
CA THR A 75 -1.56 -4.88 -8.27
C THR A 75 -1.85 -3.61 -7.49
N PHE A 76 -2.78 -3.64 -6.54
CA PHE A 76 -3.08 -2.49 -5.68
C PHE A 76 -1.84 -2.01 -4.92
N MET A 77 -1.10 -2.93 -4.28
CA MET A 77 0.15 -2.60 -3.58
C MET A 77 1.21 -2.03 -4.52
N THR A 78 1.32 -2.58 -5.74
CA THR A 78 2.24 -2.06 -6.77
C THR A 78 1.84 -0.64 -7.19
N VAL A 79 0.55 -0.38 -7.42
CA VAL A 79 0.05 0.96 -7.75
C VAL A 79 0.37 1.96 -6.64
N MET A 80 0.13 1.58 -5.38
CA MET A 80 0.49 2.41 -4.23
C MET A 80 1.98 2.75 -4.23
N PHE A 81 2.85 1.75 -4.40
CA PHE A 81 4.29 1.94 -4.44
C PHE A 81 4.71 2.88 -5.59
N VAL A 82 4.18 2.66 -6.79
CA VAL A 82 4.50 3.48 -7.98
C VAL A 82 4.04 4.93 -7.77
N THR A 83 2.84 5.15 -7.23
CA THR A 83 2.32 6.49 -6.96
C THR A 83 3.22 7.24 -5.97
N PHE A 84 3.60 6.60 -4.85
CA PHE A 84 4.55 7.20 -3.92
C PHE A 84 5.93 7.47 -4.57
N ALA A 85 6.41 6.55 -5.40
CA ALA A 85 7.69 6.73 -6.10
C ALA A 85 7.66 7.92 -7.06
N ILE A 86 6.53 8.17 -7.74
CA ILE A 86 6.32 9.34 -8.61
C ILE A 86 6.41 10.62 -7.77
N GLU A 87 5.65 10.71 -6.68
CA GLU A 87 5.62 11.89 -5.81
C GLU A 87 7.00 12.23 -5.22
N ILE A 88 7.70 11.21 -4.69
CA ILE A 88 9.07 11.37 -4.20
C ILE A 88 10.00 11.80 -5.33
N GLY A 89 9.85 11.22 -6.53
CA GLY A 89 10.63 11.59 -7.70
C GLY A 89 10.44 13.04 -8.12
N GLN A 90 9.20 13.54 -8.11
CA GLN A 90 8.88 14.94 -8.43
C GLN A 90 9.51 15.91 -7.43
N GLU A 91 9.42 15.61 -6.14
CA GLU A 91 10.08 16.39 -5.09
C GLU A 91 11.60 16.42 -5.26
N MET A 92 12.22 15.26 -5.51
CA MET A 92 13.68 15.14 -5.68
C MET A 92 14.22 15.84 -6.93
N THR A 93 13.44 15.87 -8.01
CA THR A 93 13.84 16.49 -9.31
C THR A 93 13.43 17.95 -9.42
N GLY A 94 12.65 18.46 -8.46
CA GLY A 94 12.11 19.83 -8.53
C GLY A 94 11.10 20.04 -9.65
N THR A 95 10.51 18.97 -10.20
CA THR A 95 9.48 19.04 -11.26
C THR A 95 8.06 19.21 -10.70
N GLY A 96 7.90 19.07 -9.39
CA GLY A 96 6.66 19.25 -8.62
C GLY A 96 6.93 19.15 -7.14
N GLY A 97 5.93 19.43 -6.30
CA GLY A 97 5.97 19.14 -4.85
C GLY A 97 5.25 17.84 -4.56
N MET A 98 5.64 17.14 -3.49
CA MET A 98 4.94 15.95 -3.03
C MET A 98 3.53 16.33 -2.53
N GLU A 99 2.50 15.89 -3.25
CA GLU A 99 1.11 16.16 -2.90
C GLU A 99 0.36 14.87 -2.53
N LEU A 100 -0.13 14.80 -1.29
CA LEU A 100 -0.95 13.68 -0.83
C LEU A 100 -2.23 13.51 -1.67
N ALA A 101 -2.70 14.60 -2.28
CA ALA A 101 -3.84 14.60 -3.18
C ALA A 101 -3.61 13.68 -4.38
N ASP A 102 -2.43 13.71 -5.00
CA ASP A 102 -2.13 12.94 -6.21
C ASP A 102 -2.06 11.45 -5.93
N ILE A 103 -1.55 11.07 -4.74
CA ILE A 103 -1.62 9.70 -4.26
C ILE A 103 -3.10 9.24 -4.14
N VAL A 104 -3.96 10.07 -3.53
CA VAL A 104 -5.39 9.76 -3.39
C VAL A 104 -6.07 9.63 -4.75
N TYR A 105 -5.81 10.54 -5.68
CA TYR A 105 -6.37 10.46 -7.04
C TYR A 105 -5.89 9.22 -7.80
N GLY A 106 -4.62 8.86 -7.67
CA GLY A 106 -4.06 7.62 -8.25
C GLY A 106 -4.78 6.37 -7.74
N VAL A 107 -4.97 6.27 -6.42
CA VAL A 107 -5.72 5.16 -5.80
C VAL A 107 -7.16 5.12 -6.25
N VAL A 108 -7.86 6.26 -6.24
CA VAL A 108 -9.26 6.35 -6.70
C VAL A 108 -9.38 5.97 -8.17
N GLY A 109 -8.43 6.40 -9.01
CA GLY A 109 -8.37 6.02 -10.43
C GLY A 109 -8.24 4.50 -10.62
N PHE A 110 -7.35 3.85 -9.86
CA PHE A 110 -7.21 2.39 -9.88
C PHE A 110 -8.48 1.67 -9.43
N LEU A 111 -9.12 2.12 -8.36
CA LEU A 111 -10.35 1.53 -7.85
C LEU A 111 -11.50 1.69 -8.86
N ALA A 112 -11.62 2.85 -9.50
CA ALA A 112 -12.63 3.10 -10.54
C ALA A 112 -12.42 2.20 -11.77
N ALA A 113 -11.18 2.08 -12.25
CA ALA A 113 -10.82 1.17 -13.33
C ALA A 113 -11.10 -0.30 -12.98
N SER A 114 -10.77 -0.72 -11.74
CA SER A 114 -11.06 -2.07 -11.24
C SER A 114 -12.57 -2.35 -11.20
N ALA A 115 -13.37 -1.36 -10.77
CA ALA A 115 -14.83 -1.49 -10.77
C ALA A 115 -15.40 -1.60 -12.19
N ALA A 116 -14.90 -0.80 -13.13
CA ALA A 116 -15.31 -0.87 -14.53
C ALA A 116 -15.00 -2.25 -15.15
N LEU A 117 -13.81 -2.79 -14.91
CA LEU A 117 -13.46 -4.16 -15.34
C LEU A 117 -14.36 -5.21 -14.69
N GLY A 118 -14.68 -5.06 -13.41
CA GLY A 118 -15.63 -5.95 -12.71
C GLY A 118 -17.01 -5.94 -13.34
N ILE A 119 -17.53 -4.76 -13.69
CA ILE A 119 -18.82 -4.63 -14.40
C ILE A 119 -18.77 -5.30 -15.78
N LEU A 120 -17.72 -5.05 -16.57
CA LEU A 120 -17.56 -5.68 -17.88
C LEU A 120 -17.51 -7.21 -17.77
N TYR A 121 -16.83 -7.73 -16.76
CA TYR A 121 -16.77 -9.16 -16.51
C TYR A 121 -18.15 -9.75 -16.13
N LEU A 122 -18.93 -9.04 -15.29
CA LEU A 122 -20.28 -9.45 -14.95
C LEU A 122 -21.21 -9.44 -16.18
N LEU A 123 -21.11 -8.42 -17.04
CA LEU A 123 -21.85 -8.37 -18.31
C LEU A 123 -21.46 -9.52 -19.23
N TYR A 124 -20.17 -9.84 -19.35
CA TYR A 124 -19.71 -11.00 -20.11
C TYR A 124 -20.32 -12.31 -19.59
N LEU A 125 -20.35 -12.51 -18.28
CA LEU A 125 -20.95 -13.71 -17.67
C LEU A 125 -22.46 -13.78 -17.93
N LEU A 126 -23.16 -12.65 -17.86
CA LEU A 126 -24.60 -12.56 -18.15
C LEU A 126 -24.89 -12.93 -19.62
N ILE A 127 -24.15 -12.35 -20.54
CA ILE A 127 -24.30 -12.67 -22.00
C ILE A 127 -24.04 -14.16 -22.26
N ARG A 128 -22.94 -14.68 -21.71
CA ARG A 128 -22.60 -16.10 -21.81
C ARG A 128 -23.71 -17.00 -21.27
N TRP A 129 -24.29 -16.66 -20.15
CA TRP A 129 -25.41 -17.41 -19.55
C TRP A 129 -26.67 -17.35 -20.42
N LEU A 130 -27.00 -16.20 -21.02
CA LEU A 130 -28.14 -16.03 -21.90
C LEU A 130 -27.98 -16.85 -23.20
N LEU A 131 -26.75 -16.90 -23.74
CA LEU A 131 -26.47 -17.65 -24.98
C LEU A 131 -26.36 -19.18 -24.79
N ALA A 132 -26.19 -19.64 -23.54
CA ALA A 132 -26.11 -21.05 -23.20
C ALA A 132 -27.50 -21.69 -22.93
N LYS A 133 -28.58 -20.90 -22.99
CA LYS A 133 -29.97 -21.35 -22.88
C LYS A 133 -30.55 -21.58 -24.26
#